data_337a4f921faa5a95664997ef77271b75
#
_entry.id   337a4f921faa5a95664997ef77271b75
#
_cell.length_a   1.000
_cell.length_b   1.000
_cell.length_c   1.000
_cell.angle_alpha   90.00
_cell.angle_beta   90.00
_cell.angle_gamma   90.00
#
_symmetry.space_group_name_H-M   'P 1'
#
loop_
_entity.id
_entity.type
_entity.pdbx_description
1 polymer ?
#
loop_
_entity_poly.entity_id
_entity_poly.type
_entity_poly.pdbx_seq_one_letter_code
_entity_poly.pdbx_strand_id
1 'polypeptide(L)' 'MKVLIIEDETAAALNLRSLLGHEFPEVEIVAMTESIVETAEWFAAGGSPDLVFMDI' A
#
# COMPACT_ATOMS: atom_id res chain seq x y z
N MET A 1 -1.92 -12.41 2.28
CA MET A 1 -0.91 -11.73 1.47
C MET A 1 -0.80 -10.28 1.91
N LYS A 2 0.39 -9.83 2.22
CA LYS A 2 0.64 -8.47 2.70
C LYS A 2 0.90 -7.54 1.52
N VAL A 3 0.15 -6.45 1.46
CA VAL A 3 0.19 -5.51 0.35
C VAL A 3 0.54 -4.11 0.83
N LEU A 4 1.49 -3.48 0.16
CA LEU A 4 1.82 -2.06 0.32
C LEU A 4 1.22 -1.29 -0.85
N ILE A 5 0.56 -0.18 -0.55
CA ILE A 5 0.05 0.73 -1.58
C ILE A 5 0.90 2.00 -1.53
N ILE A 6 1.47 2.38 -2.68
CA ILE A 6 2.22 3.62 -2.84
C ILE A 6 1.45 4.48 -3.83
N GLU A 7 0.79 5.53 -3.33
CA GLU A 7 -0.07 6.39 -4.14
C GLU A 7 -0.05 7.80 -3.55
N ASP A 8 0.30 8.79 -4.36
CA ASP A 8 0.40 10.17 -3.91
C ASP A 8 -0.96 10.88 -3.79
N GLU A 9 -2.01 10.31 -4.38
CA GLU A 9 -3.35 10.86 -4.25
C GLU A 9 -4.15 10.07 -3.23
N THR A 10 -4.52 10.73 -2.13
CA THR A 10 -5.18 10.08 -1.00
C THR A 10 -6.50 9.39 -1.38
N ALA A 11 -7.32 10.05 -2.21
CA ALA A 11 -8.60 9.47 -2.61
C ALA A 11 -8.40 8.20 -3.44
N ALA A 12 -7.41 8.20 -4.33
CA ALA A 12 -7.09 7.01 -5.14
C ALA A 12 -6.58 5.86 -4.27
N ALA A 13 -5.75 6.17 -3.29
CA ALA A 13 -5.23 5.17 -2.35
C ALA A 13 -6.37 4.51 -1.56
N LEU A 14 -7.31 5.31 -1.06
CA LEU A 14 -8.45 4.81 -0.30
C LEU A 14 -9.40 3.97 -1.18
N ASN A 15 -9.61 4.39 -2.43
CA ASN A 15 -10.40 3.61 -3.37
C ASN A 15 -9.77 2.25 -3.66
N LEU A 16 -8.47 2.24 -3.89
CA LEU A 16 -7.75 0.99 -4.15
C LEU A 16 -7.81 0.06 -2.94
N ARG A 17 -7.59 0.61 -1.74
CA ARG A 17 -7.69 -0.18 -0.52
C ARG A 17 -9.07 -0.80 -0.35
N SER A 18 -10.12 -0.01 -0.59
CA SER A 18 -11.49 -0.47 -0.47
C SER A 18 -11.79 -1.58 -1.49
N LEU A 19 -11.36 -1.38 -2.74
CA LEU A 19 -11.57 -2.36 -3.80
C LEU A 19 -10.86 -3.69 -3.48
N LEU A 20 -9.60 -3.61 -3.07
CA LEU A 20 -8.84 -4.82 -2.73
C LEU A 20 -9.45 -5.55 -1.54
N GLY A 21 -9.88 -4.83 -0.51
CA GLY A 21 -10.50 -5.43 0.65
C GLY A 21 -11.84 -6.10 0.34
N HIS A 22 -12.58 -5.55 -0.62
CA HIS A 22 -13.88 -6.09 -1.02
C HIS A 22 -13.72 -7.31 -1.93
N GLU A 23 -12.83 -7.22 -2.94
CA GLU A 23 -12.70 -8.25 -3.96
C GLU A 23 -11.75 -9.39 -3.56
N PHE A 24 -10.79 -9.09 -2.69
CA PHE A 24 -9.74 -10.04 -2.32
C PHE A 24 -9.57 -10.06 -0.79
N PRO A 25 -10.48 -10.75 -0.07
CA PRO A 25 -10.44 -10.74 1.40
C PRO A 25 -9.17 -11.32 2.02
N GLU A 26 -8.39 -12.10 1.25
CA GLU A 26 -7.12 -12.65 1.70
C GLU A 26 -5.99 -11.62 1.69
N VAL A 27 -6.21 -10.45 1.10
CA VAL A 27 -5.21 -9.37 1.04
C VAL A 27 -5.25 -8.55 2.33
N GLU A 28 -4.09 -8.33 2.92
CA GLU A 28 -3.92 -7.45 4.07
C GLU A 28 -3.15 -6.21 3.63
N ILE A 29 -3.76 -5.04 3.73
CA ILE A 29 -3.07 -3.77 3.42
C ILE A 29 -2.26 -3.39 4.65
N VAL A 30 -0.95 -3.60 4.59
CA VAL A 30 -0.07 -3.36 5.74
C VAL A 30 0.37 -1.92 5.87
N ALA A 31 0.37 -1.17 4.77
CA ALA A 31 0.70 0.26 4.79
C ALA A 31 0.25 0.92 3.51
N MET A 32 0.07 2.25 3.59
CA MET A 32 -0.16 3.11 2.44
C MET A 32 0.78 4.28 2.57
N THR A 33 1.65 4.46 1.58
CA THR A 33 2.62 5.56 1.58
C THR A 33 2.34 6.50 0.42
N GLU A 34 2.76 7.76 0.54
CA GLU A 34 2.42 8.80 -0.43
C GLU A 34 3.63 9.24 -1.26
N SER A 35 4.82 8.81 -0.90
CA SER A 35 6.05 9.25 -1.55
C SER A 35 7.13 8.18 -1.50
N ILE A 36 8.17 8.37 -2.31
CA ILE A 36 9.32 7.49 -2.30
C ILE A 36 10.04 7.57 -0.94
N VAL A 37 10.15 8.78 -0.39
CA VAL A 37 10.82 8.97 0.91
C VAL A 37 10.08 8.21 2.00
N GLU A 38 8.76 8.38 2.09
CA GLU A 38 7.95 7.69 3.08
C GLU A 38 8.02 6.17 2.91
N THR A 39 8.03 5.71 1.66
CA THR A 39 8.15 4.29 1.34
C THR A 39 9.49 3.74 1.81
N ALA A 40 10.59 4.47 1.53
CA ALA A 40 11.92 4.06 1.96
C ALA A 40 12.00 3.97 3.49
N GLU A 41 11.41 4.93 4.19
CA GLU A 41 11.36 4.92 5.65
C GLU A 41 10.58 3.71 6.18
N TRP A 42 9.48 3.37 5.52
CA TRP A 42 8.68 2.21 5.91
C TRP A 42 9.47 0.91 5.77
N PHE A 43 10.18 0.73 4.65
CA PHE A 43 11.05 -0.44 4.46
C PHE A 43 12.19 -0.46 5.48
N ALA A 44 12.80 0.69 5.75
CA ALA A 44 13.89 0.79 6.73
C ALA A 44 13.42 0.42 8.13
N ALA A 45 12.15 0.65 8.45
CA ALA A 45 11.57 0.30 9.73
C ALA A 45 11.18 -1.19 9.83
N GLY A 46 11.46 -1.98 8.81
CA GLY A 46 11.19 -3.42 8.81
C GLY A 46 10.00 -3.86 7.97
N GLY A 47 9.43 -2.97 7.15
CA GLY A 47 8.33 -3.31 6.28
C GLY A 47 8.71 -4.42 5.29
N SER A 48 7.83 -5.38 5.10
CA SER A 48 8.10 -6.55 4.26
C SER A 48 6.80 -7.02 3.58
N PRO A 49 6.38 -6.34 2.51
CA PRO A 49 5.17 -6.73 1.80
C PRO A 49 5.45 -7.88 0.84
N ASP A 50 4.38 -8.61 0.50
CA ASP A 50 4.45 -9.64 -0.54
C ASP A 50 4.23 -9.02 -1.92
N LEU A 51 3.47 -7.91 -1.98
CA LEU A 51 3.13 -7.25 -3.23
C LEU A 51 3.04 -5.74 -3.00
N VAL A 52 3.43 -4.98 -4.01
CA VAL A 52 3.36 -3.51 -3.99
C VAL A 52 2.52 -3.03 -5.16
N PHE A 53 1.51 -2.22 -4.87
CA PHE A 53 0.82 -1.42 -5.89
C PHE A 53 1.43 -0.03 -5.84
N MET A 54 1.97 0.44 -6.95
CA MET A 54 2.63 1.73 -7.03
C MET A 54 2.10 2.57 -8.17
N ASP A 55 1.64 3.77 -7.83
CA ASP A 55 1.17 4.76 -8.79
C ASP A 55 1.58 6.15 -8.29
N ILE A 56 2.71 6.61 -8.73
CA ILE A 56 3.26 7.92 -8.36
C ILE A 56 3.42 8.79 -9.61
#